data_20f56b3a3b9b7ff4c74a73069bbcdc30
#
_entry.id   20f56b3a3b9b7ff4c74a73069bbcdc30
#
_cell.length_a   1.000
_cell.length_b   1.000
_cell.length_c   1.000
_cell.angle_alpha   90.00
_cell.angle_beta   90.00
_cell.angle_gamma   90.00
#
_symmetry.space_group_name_H-M   'P 1'
#
loop_
_entity.id
_entity.type
_entity.pdbx_description
1 polymer ?
#
loop_
_entity_poly.entity_id
_entity_poly.type
_entity_poly.pdbx_seq_one_letter_code
_entity_poly.pdbx_strand_id
1 'polypeptide(L)'
;GTTEQKERWLPALAGDDFPHLTAAWGESHWDFDPLNPRTLATVQGDNYVLNGHKAIVPLAEDADLILVYASEEGAPQVFLVEKGAPGLTVSPRERNMGLNALATYEVVLENCTVPLSAKLGGEQGADVKKLLAYSRVGLGGLSVGLARTAHAYAMNYAKERQAFGRPIAQFQSIAFMLAEMAWEVDAARLMVLEAAWNLDKGNDGLSQSALAKVYTDEMVLMVADRAVQILG
;
A
#
# COMPACT_ATOMS: atom_id res chain seq x y z
N GLY A 1 14.58 -11.28 5.18
CA GLY A 1 14.41 -12.69 5.52
C GLY A 1 15.72 -13.37 5.83
N THR A 2 15.66 -14.56 6.48
CA THR A 2 16.83 -15.44 6.69
C THR A 2 17.38 -15.96 5.36
N THR A 3 18.55 -16.62 5.39
CA THR A 3 19.13 -17.26 4.19
C THR A 3 18.17 -18.31 3.61
N GLU A 4 17.60 -19.15 4.46
CA GLU A 4 16.65 -20.21 4.08
C GLU A 4 15.37 -19.63 3.46
N GLN A 5 14.84 -18.54 4.04
CA GLN A 5 13.67 -17.85 3.47
C GLN A 5 13.97 -17.25 2.10
N LYS A 6 15.14 -16.64 1.92
CA LYS A 6 15.57 -16.10 0.64
C LYS A 6 15.78 -17.20 -0.41
N GLU A 7 16.43 -18.29 -0.04
CA GLU A 7 16.68 -19.43 -0.93
C GLU A 7 15.37 -20.12 -1.35
N ARG A 8 14.39 -20.15 -0.46
CA ARG A 8 13.07 -20.74 -0.76
C ARG A 8 12.23 -19.85 -1.68
N TRP A 9 12.12 -18.56 -1.36
CA TRP A 9 11.12 -17.70 -1.98
C TRP A 9 11.65 -16.87 -3.15
N LEU A 10 12.90 -16.38 -3.12
CA LEU A 10 13.39 -15.50 -4.18
C LEU A 10 13.49 -16.18 -5.56
N PRO A 11 13.96 -17.43 -5.68
CA PRO A 11 13.96 -18.12 -6.97
C PRO A 11 12.54 -18.32 -7.53
N ALA A 12 11.58 -18.69 -6.66
CA ALA A 12 10.19 -18.87 -7.06
C ALA A 12 9.57 -17.56 -7.55
N LEU A 13 9.88 -16.43 -6.92
CA LEU A 13 9.39 -15.09 -7.31
C LEU A 13 10.04 -14.55 -8.60
N ALA A 14 11.19 -15.08 -8.99
CA ALA A 14 11.89 -14.66 -10.22
C ALA A 14 11.58 -15.57 -11.42
N GLY A 15 10.79 -16.63 -11.25
CA GLY A 15 10.36 -17.53 -12.31
C GLY A 15 9.14 -17.04 -13.08
N ASP A 16 8.81 -17.74 -14.16
CA ASP A 16 7.63 -17.43 -14.99
C ASP A 16 6.31 -17.82 -14.29
N ASP A 17 6.33 -18.80 -13.41
CA ASP A 17 5.20 -19.28 -12.61
C ASP A 17 5.42 -18.96 -11.13
N PHE A 18 5.33 -17.67 -10.80
CA PHE A 18 5.59 -17.16 -9.46
C PHE A 18 4.37 -17.32 -8.54
N PRO A 19 4.58 -17.62 -7.25
CA PRO A 19 3.49 -17.71 -6.27
C PRO A 19 2.82 -16.35 -6.07
N HIS A 20 1.51 -16.36 -5.88
CA HIS A 20 0.77 -15.14 -5.56
C HIS A 20 1.02 -14.74 -4.11
N LEU A 21 1.59 -13.56 -3.91
CA LEU A 21 1.85 -13.01 -2.60
C LEU A 21 0.99 -11.79 -2.32
N THR A 22 0.53 -11.68 -1.07
CA THR A 22 -0.14 -10.48 -0.59
C THR A 22 0.33 -10.12 0.81
N ALA A 23 -0.03 -8.92 1.27
CA ALA A 23 0.30 -8.43 2.59
C ALA A 23 -0.98 -8.06 3.37
N ALA A 24 -1.16 -8.68 4.52
CA ALA A 24 -2.23 -8.44 5.45
C ALA A 24 -1.74 -7.49 6.56
N TRP A 25 -1.78 -6.18 6.26
CA TRP A 25 -1.32 -5.13 7.15
C TRP A 25 -2.44 -4.52 7.96
N GLY A 26 -3.44 -3.96 7.26
CA GLY A 26 -4.54 -3.19 7.85
C GLY A 26 -5.43 -4.00 8.79
N GLU A 27 -6.01 -3.33 9.77
CA GLU A 27 -7.00 -3.89 10.69
C GLU A 27 -8.25 -3.00 10.69
N SER A 28 -9.42 -3.58 10.91
CA SER A 28 -10.72 -2.91 10.77
C SER A 28 -11.11 -2.08 12.01
N HIS A 29 -10.20 -1.24 12.52
CA HIS A 29 -10.53 -0.31 13.60
C HIS A 29 -10.00 1.09 13.29
N TRP A 30 -10.72 2.11 13.76
CA TRP A 30 -10.51 3.52 13.41
C TRP A 30 -9.16 4.09 13.88
N ASP A 31 -8.59 3.55 14.95
CA ASP A 31 -7.32 3.94 15.56
C ASP A 31 -6.16 2.99 15.18
N PHE A 32 -6.24 2.36 14.00
CA PHE A 32 -5.20 1.45 13.54
C PHE A 32 -3.84 2.14 13.45
N ASP A 33 -2.87 1.58 14.19
CA ASP A 33 -1.45 1.96 14.11
C ASP A 33 -0.66 0.79 13.49
N PRO A 34 -0.03 0.97 12.32
CA PRO A 34 0.75 -0.08 11.67
C PRO A 34 1.97 -0.56 12.45
N LEU A 35 2.42 0.22 13.46
CA LEU A 35 3.51 -0.15 14.34
C LEU A 35 3.04 -0.80 15.65
N ASN A 36 1.73 -0.79 15.91
CA ASN A 36 1.09 -1.44 17.08
C ASN A 36 -0.14 -2.25 16.64
N PRO A 37 0.02 -3.30 15.82
CA PRO A 37 -1.11 -4.12 15.39
C PRO A 37 -1.74 -4.83 16.58
N ARG A 38 -3.08 -4.96 16.57
CA ARG A 38 -3.84 -5.73 17.57
C ARG A 38 -3.84 -7.23 17.28
N THR A 39 -3.53 -7.64 16.06
CA THR A 39 -3.25 -9.04 15.74
C THR A 39 -2.05 -9.49 16.56
N LEU A 40 -2.19 -10.58 17.31
CA LEU A 40 -1.18 -11.09 18.23
C LEU A 40 -0.49 -12.32 17.67
N ALA A 41 0.81 -12.44 17.95
CA ALA A 41 1.61 -13.62 17.72
C ALA A 41 2.19 -14.09 19.05
N THR A 42 1.94 -15.35 19.43
CA THR A 42 2.46 -15.95 20.65
C THR A 42 3.18 -17.26 20.35
N VAL A 43 4.29 -17.52 21.03
CA VAL A 43 5.03 -18.78 20.89
C VAL A 43 4.32 -19.89 21.68
N GLN A 44 4.05 -21.03 21.03
CA GLN A 44 3.53 -22.23 21.67
C GLN A 44 4.30 -23.46 21.17
N GLY A 45 5.19 -23.96 22.00
CA GLY A 45 6.10 -25.06 21.58
C GLY A 45 6.98 -24.65 20.42
N ASP A 46 6.96 -25.40 19.31
CA ASP A 46 7.75 -25.15 18.11
C ASP A 46 7.02 -24.27 17.06
N ASN A 47 5.93 -23.61 17.47
CA ASN A 47 5.09 -22.84 16.58
C ASN A 47 4.79 -21.44 17.12
N TYR A 48 4.43 -20.54 16.20
CA TYR A 48 3.66 -19.33 16.51
C TYR A 48 2.17 -19.61 16.36
N VAL A 49 1.37 -19.03 17.26
CA VAL A 49 -0.08 -18.98 17.17
C VAL A 49 -0.49 -17.53 16.94
N LEU A 50 -1.13 -17.28 15.81
CA LEU A 50 -1.59 -15.96 15.39
C LEU A 50 -3.08 -15.82 15.67
N ASN A 51 -3.49 -14.68 16.26
CA ASN A 51 -4.89 -14.35 16.52
C ASN A 51 -5.17 -12.90 16.14
N GLY A 52 -6.17 -12.66 15.29
CA GLY A 52 -6.58 -11.32 14.87
C GLY A 52 -7.36 -11.28 13.58
N HIS A 53 -7.70 -10.06 13.17
CA HIS A 53 -8.46 -9.77 11.95
C HIS A 53 -7.71 -8.75 11.11
N LYS A 54 -7.53 -9.06 9.82
CA LYS A 54 -6.95 -8.16 8.82
C LYS A 54 -8.00 -7.77 7.81
N ALA A 55 -8.04 -6.50 7.43
CA ALA A 55 -9.01 -5.94 6.51
C ALA A 55 -8.34 -5.38 5.25
N ILE A 56 -9.11 -5.32 4.17
CA ILE A 56 -8.68 -4.74 2.88
C ILE A 56 -7.41 -5.42 2.36
N VAL A 57 -7.31 -6.75 2.52
CA VAL A 57 -6.18 -7.53 2.06
C VAL A 57 -6.34 -7.82 0.56
N PRO A 58 -5.46 -7.28 -0.31
CA PRO A 58 -5.59 -7.45 -1.75
C PRO A 58 -5.41 -8.91 -2.15
N LEU A 59 -6.30 -9.44 -3.01
CA LEU A 59 -6.19 -10.76 -3.67
C LEU A 59 -5.93 -11.92 -2.70
N ALA A 60 -6.40 -11.85 -1.46
CA ALA A 60 -6.10 -12.86 -0.44
C ALA A 60 -6.66 -14.25 -0.75
N GLU A 61 -7.76 -14.35 -1.50
CA GLU A 61 -8.37 -15.62 -1.92
C GLU A 61 -7.45 -16.42 -2.86
N ASP A 62 -6.71 -15.71 -3.71
CA ASP A 62 -5.79 -16.30 -4.70
C ASP A 62 -4.37 -16.45 -4.15
N ALA A 63 -4.06 -15.84 -3.00
CA ALA A 63 -2.70 -15.81 -2.47
C ALA A 63 -2.22 -17.19 -2.00
N ASP A 64 -1.04 -17.58 -2.45
CA ASP A 64 -0.32 -18.77 -1.96
C ASP A 64 0.40 -18.49 -0.66
N LEU A 65 0.79 -17.21 -0.45
CA LEU A 65 1.49 -16.73 0.73
C LEU A 65 0.97 -15.36 1.15
N ILE A 66 0.62 -15.21 2.44
CA ILE A 66 0.20 -13.96 3.04
C ILE A 66 1.25 -13.51 4.05
N LEU A 67 1.78 -12.29 3.88
CA LEU A 67 2.62 -11.63 4.87
C LEU A 67 1.74 -10.99 5.93
N VAL A 68 1.59 -11.63 7.07
CA VAL A 68 0.75 -11.16 8.18
C VAL A 68 1.57 -10.33 9.14
N TYR A 69 1.15 -9.09 9.37
CA TYR A 69 1.75 -8.20 10.37
C TYR A 69 1.04 -8.41 11.72
N ALA A 70 1.80 -8.78 12.75
CA ALA A 70 1.27 -9.07 14.08
C ALA A 70 2.22 -8.56 15.17
N SER A 71 1.70 -8.33 16.36
CA SER A 71 2.47 -7.97 17.55
C SER A 71 3.00 -9.21 18.24
N GLU A 72 4.31 -9.32 18.37
CA GLU A 72 4.99 -10.29 19.23
C GLU A 72 5.63 -9.54 20.39
N GLU A 73 5.22 -9.83 21.60
CA GLU A 73 5.71 -9.18 22.84
C GLU A 73 5.68 -7.64 22.79
N GLY A 74 4.68 -7.07 22.11
CA GLY A 74 4.52 -5.63 21.96
C GLY A 74 5.33 -5.00 20.83
N ALA A 75 6.06 -5.78 20.03
CA ALA A 75 6.79 -5.32 18.87
C ALA A 75 6.14 -5.82 17.57
N PRO A 76 5.99 -4.98 16.53
CA PRO A 76 5.44 -5.41 15.26
C PRO A 76 6.42 -6.33 14.53
N GLN A 77 5.93 -7.47 14.05
CA GLN A 77 6.66 -8.48 13.29
C GLN A 77 5.86 -8.90 12.05
N VAL A 78 6.52 -9.62 11.15
CA VAL A 78 5.90 -10.16 9.93
C VAL A 78 6.01 -11.67 9.94
N PHE A 79 4.89 -12.35 9.66
CA PHE A 79 4.82 -13.80 9.59
C PHE A 79 4.41 -14.25 8.19
N LEU A 80 5.09 -15.25 7.67
CA LEU A 80 4.81 -15.90 6.40
C LEU A 80 3.75 -16.97 6.63
N VAL A 81 2.51 -16.70 6.21
CA VAL A 81 1.38 -17.61 6.38
C VAL A 81 1.01 -18.18 5.02
N GLU A 82 1.22 -19.48 4.84
CA GLU A 82 0.92 -20.17 3.59
C GLU A 82 -0.58 -20.48 3.48
N LYS A 83 -1.08 -20.58 2.26
CA LYS A 83 -2.46 -20.97 1.97
C LYS A 83 -2.80 -22.28 2.65
N GLY A 84 -3.96 -22.30 3.32
CA GLY A 84 -4.43 -23.50 4.04
C GLY A 84 -3.79 -23.72 5.41
N ALA A 85 -3.04 -22.75 5.95
CA ALA A 85 -2.55 -22.81 7.33
C ALA A 85 -3.74 -23.02 8.31
N PRO A 86 -3.60 -23.93 9.30
CA PRO A 86 -4.65 -24.17 10.29
C PRO A 86 -5.07 -22.88 11.00
N GLY A 87 -6.37 -22.57 11.04
CA GLY A 87 -6.89 -21.35 11.67
C GLY A 87 -6.84 -20.09 10.80
N LEU A 88 -6.41 -20.20 9.54
CA LEU A 88 -6.51 -19.13 8.54
C LEU A 88 -7.86 -19.23 7.79
N THR A 89 -8.60 -18.14 7.75
CA THR A 89 -9.83 -18.02 6.95
C THR A 89 -9.79 -16.72 6.15
N VAL A 90 -10.14 -16.80 4.87
CA VAL A 90 -10.36 -15.66 4.00
C VAL A 90 -11.86 -15.49 3.79
N SER A 91 -12.39 -14.31 4.13
CA SER A 91 -13.82 -13.98 4.00
C SER A 91 -14.21 -13.84 2.52
N PRO A 92 -15.52 -13.79 2.18
CA PRO A 92 -15.93 -13.40 0.85
C PRO A 92 -15.41 -12.00 0.48
N ARG A 93 -15.26 -11.77 -0.84
CA ARG A 93 -14.79 -10.49 -1.37
C ARG A 93 -15.55 -9.29 -0.80
N GLU A 94 -14.83 -8.28 -0.34
CA GLU A 94 -15.40 -7.03 0.13
C GLU A 94 -16.02 -6.21 -1.01
N ARG A 95 -17.09 -5.48 -0.70
CA ARG A 95 -17.75 -4.57 -1.63
C ARG A 95 -17.27 -3.15 -1.35
N ASN A 96 -16.35 -2.68 -2.17
CA ASN A 96 -15.78 -1.35 -2.04
C ASN A 96 -16.54 -0.33 -2.90
N MET A 97 -16.58 0.92 -2.45
CA MET A 97 -17.15 2.03 -3.20
C MET A 97 -16.32 2.42 -4.43
N GLY A 98 -15.01 2.17 -4.39
CA GLY A 98 -14.06 2.39 -5.49
C GLY A 98 -13.09 1.23 -5.64
N LEU A 99 -12.18 1.31 -6.62
CA LEU A 99 -11.15 0.29 -6.91
C LEU A 99 -11.72 -1.13 -7.12
N ASN A 100 -12.90 -1.23 -7.73
CA ASN A 100 -13.59 -2.51 -7.91
C ASN A 100 -12.81 -3.53 -8.77
N ALA A 101 -11.79 -3.11 -9.50
CA ALA A 101 -10.90 -4.02 -10.23
C ALA A 101 -9.92 -4.76 -9.30
N LEU A 102 -9.63 -4.20 -8.10
CA LEU A 102 -8.82 -4.85 -7.07
C LEU A 102 -9.74 -5.54 -6.06
N ALA A 103 -9.76 -6.87 -6.08
CA ALA A 103 -10.48 -7.62 -5.07
C ALA A 103 -9.77 -7.53 -3.72
N THR A 104 -10.51 -7.17 -2.68
CA THR A 104 -10.01 -7.13 -1.30
C THR A 104 -10.83 -8.04 -0.40
N TYR A 105 -10.22 -8.50 0.67
CA TYR A 105 -10.76 -9.52 1.57
C TYR A 105 -10.43 -9.19 3.01
N GLU A 106 -11.25 -9.67 3.92
CA GLU A 106 -10.89 -9.81 5.33
C GLU A 106 -10.17 -11.15 5.52
N VAL A 107 -9.08 -11.13 6.28
CA VAL A 107 -8.32 -12.33 6.66
C VAL A 107 -8.43 -12.51 8.16
N VAL A 108 -9.01 -13.63 8.58
CA VAL A 108 -9.25 -13.99 9.98
C VAL A 108 -8.25 -15.05 10.41
N LEU A 109 -7.62 -14.81 11.54
CA LEU A 109 -6.64 -15.68 12.18
C LEU A 109 -7.20 -16.11 13.55
N GLU A 110 -7.66 -17.35 13.63
CA GLU A 110 -8.18 -17.94 14.86
C GLU A 110 -7.32 -19.13 15.27
N ASN A 111 -6.42 -18.90 16.23
CA ASN A 111 -5.39 -19.86 16.60
C ASN A 111 -4.61 -20.35 15.38
N CYS A 112 -4.33 -19.43 14.44
CA CYS A 112 -3.62 -19.78 13.23
C CYS A 112 -2.18 -20.18 13.55
N THR A 113 -1.86 -21.46 13.28
CA THR A 113 -0.59 -22.05 13.67
C THR A 113 0.39 -22.06 12.52
N VAL A 114 1.58 -21.50 12.74
CA VAL A 114 2.70 -21.50 11.78
C VAL A 114 4.01 -21.88 12.49
N PRO A 115 4.97 -22.49 11.79
CA PRO A 115 6.25 -22.87 12.41
C PRO A 115 7.06 -21.65 12.83
N LEU A 116 8.00 -21.79 13.78
CA LEU A 116 8.89 -20.70 14.20
C LEU A 116 9.67 -20.08 13.02
N SER A 117 9.99 -20.87 12.01
CA SER A 117 10.64 -20.41 10.76
C SER A 117 9.79 -19.49 9.90
N ALA A 118 8.48 -19.36 10.19
CA ALA A 118 7.59 -18.45 9.48
C ALA A 118 7.81 -16.97 9.84
N LYS A 119 8.44 -16.66 10.99
CA LYS A 119 8.80 -15.28 11.32
C LYS A 119 9.82 -14.74 10.32
N LEU A 120 9.46 -13.69 9.61
CA LEU A 120 10.32 -13.08 8.59
C LEU A 120 11.58 -12.48 9.25
N GLY A 121 12.75 -12.96 8.85
CA GLY A 121 14.03 -12.56 9.45
C GLY A 121 14.43 -13.39 10.66
N GLY A 122 13.68 -14.44 11.01
CA GLY A 122 13.97 -15.34 12.12
C GLY A 122 13.95 -14.64 13.48
N GLU A 123 14.90 -14.93 14.36
CA GLU A 123 14.97 -14.33 15.70
C GLU A 123 15.11 -12.80 15.66
N GLN A 124 15.87 -12.26 14.69
CA GLN A 124 16.04 -10.80 14.54
C GLN A 124 14.78 -10.08 14.09
N GLY A 125 13.87 -10.80 13.44
CA GLY A 125 12.65 -10.23 12.87
C GLY A 125 12.88 -9.37 11.62
N ALA A 126 11.83 -8.69 11.18
CA ALA A 126 11.85 -7.77 10.07
C ALA A 126 11.86 -6.31 10.58
N ASP A 127 12.57 -5.42 9.87
CA ASP A 127 12.48 -3.99 10.11
C ASP A 127 11.16 -3.45 9.55
N VAL A 128 10.09 -3.55 10.36
CA VAL A 128 8.73 -3.14 9.98
C VAL A 128 8.66 -1.63 9.71
N LYS A 129 9.45 -0.80 10.40
CA LYS A 129 9.51 0.64 10.16
C LYS A 129 10.01 0.94 8.77
N LYS A 130 11.07 0.25 8.36
CA LYS A 130 11.63 0.39 7.03
C LYS A 130 10.68 -0.13 5.95
N LEU A 131 10.01 -1.26 6.18
CA LEU A 131 8.97 -1.77 5.27
C LEU A 131 7.82 -0.77 5.11
N LEU A 132 7.37 -0.15 6.20
CA LEU A 132 6.35 0.89 6.17
C LEU A 132 6.81 2.12 5.36
N ALA A 133 8.04 2.56 5.55
CA ALA A 133 8.60 3.69 4.81
C ALA A 133 8.66 3.39 3.29
N TYR A 134 9.12 2.21 2.89
CA TYR A 134 9.11 1.79 1.47
C TYR A 134 7.69 1.72 0.89
N SER A 135 6.74 1.18 1.64
CA SER A 135 5.34 1.10 1.23
C SER A 135 4.74 2.50 0.99
N ARG A 136 4.99 3.45 1.91
CA ARG A 136 4.53 4.83 1.77
C ARG A 136 5.11 5.54 0.54
N VAL A 137 6.40 5.35 0.28
CA VAL A 137 7.06 5.92 -0.90
C VAL A 137 6.48 5.30 -2.18
N GLY A 138 6.29 3.99 -2.22
CA GLY A 138 5.68 3.29 -3.36
C GLY A 138 4.26 3.78 -3.66
N LEU A 139 3.41 3.88 -2.63
CA LEU A 139 2.04 4.40 -2.76
C LEU A 139 2.03 5.89 -3.16
N GLY A 140 2.93 6.70 -2.61
CA GLY A 140 3.11 8.09 -3.02
C GLY A 140 3.45 8.21 -4.51
N GLY A 141 4.33 7.34 -5.01
CA GLY A 141 4.66 7.25 -6.44
C GLY A 141 3.46 6.91 -7.32
N LEU A 142 2.59 5.99 -6.88
CA LEU A 142 1.33 5.66 -7.56
C LEU A 142 0.39 6.87 -7.60
N SER A 143 0.22 7.57 -6.48
CA SER A 143 -0.62 8.78 -6.40
C SER A 143 -0.14 9.87 -7.35
N VAL A 144 1.17 10.11 -7.43
CA VAL A 144 1.77 11.05 -8.38
C VAL A 144 1.51 10.64 -9.83
N GLY A 145 1.64 9.34 -10.15
CA GLY A 145 1.36 8.79 -11.49
C GLY A 145 -0.09 8.99 -11.90
N LEU A 146 -1.03 8.70 -11.01
CA LEU A 146 -2.46 8.89 -11.21
C LEU A 146 -2.80 10.37 -11.45
N ALA A 147 -2.34 11.26 -10.57
CA ALA A 147 -2.59 12.71 -10.67
C ALA A 147 -2.01 13.30 -11.96
N ARG A 148 -0.80 12.90 -12.34
CA ARG A 148 -0.16 13.33 -13.59
C ARG A 148 -0.98 12.95 -14.83
N THR A 149 -1.55 11.74 -14.82
CA THR A 149 -2.40 11.27 -15.92
C THR A 149 -3.72 12.02 -15.96
N ALA A 150 -4.38 12.23 -14.80
CA ALA A 150 -5.61 12.99 -14.69
C ALA A 150 -5.43 14.45 -15.16
N HIS A 151 -4.35 15.12 -14.73
CA HIS A 151 -4.01 16.46 -15.17
C HIS A 151 -3.78 16.53 -16.70
N ALA A 152 -2.99 15.61 -17.26
CA ALA A 152 -2.71 15.58 -18.70
C ALA A 152 -3.99 15.38 -19.53
N TYR A 153 -4.88 14.50 -19.07
CA TYR A 153 -6.17 14.25 -19.71
C TYR A 153 -7.07 15.50 -19.69
N ALA A 154 -7.22 16.13 -18.51
CA ALA A 154 -8.01 17.34 -18.35
C ALA A 154 -7.46 18.51 -19.18
N MET A 155 -6.13 18.66 -19.24
CA MET A 155 -5.47 19.69 -20.05
C MET A 155 -5.75 19.49 -21.55
N ASN A 156 -5.64 18.28 -22.07
CA ASN A 156 -5.91 17.99 -23.48
C ASN A 156 -7.38 18.25 -23.81
N TYR A 157 -8.31 17.77 -22.96
CA TYR A 157 -9.72 18.07 -23.12
C TYR A 157 -10.01 19.58 -23.13
N ALA A 158 -9.43 20.35 -22.22
CA ALA A 158 -9.64 21.79 -22.13
C ALA A 158 -9.13 22.54 -23.38
N LYS A 159 -8.11 22.04 -24.08
CA LYS A 159 -7.61 22.61 -25.33
C LYS A 159 -8.53 22.33 -26.52
N GLU A 160 -9.26 21.23 -26.51
CA GLU A 160 -10.12 20.79 -27.63
C GLU A 160 -11.58 21.24 -27.44
N ARG A 161 -12.09 21.18 -26.19
CA ARG A 161 -13.48 21.52 -25.89
C ARG A 161 -13.76 22.99 -26.12
N GLN A 162 -14.74 23.29 -26.97
CA GLN A 162 -15.19 24.64 -27.27
C GLN A 162 -16.40 25.03 -26.41
N ALA A 163 -16.36 26.24 -25.86
CA ALA A 163 -17.51 26.91 -25.25
C ALA A 163 -17.41 28.42 -25.50
N PHE A 164 -18.54 29.08 -25.76
CA PHE A 164 -18.59 30.49 -26.06
C PHE A 164 -17.61 30.95 -27.17
N GLY A 165 -17.44 30.10 -28.19
CA GLY A 165 -16.63 30.41 -29.40
C GLY A 165 -15.12 30.26 -29.22
N ARG A 166 -14.63 29.65 -28.15
CA ARG A 166 -13.19 29.41 -27.92
C ARG A 166 -12.94 28.19 -27.05
N PRO A 167 -11.72 27.59 -27.09
CA PRO A 167 -11.34 26.50 -26.18
C PRO A 167 -11.52 26.88 -24.72
N ILE A 168 -12.02 25.93 -23.88
CA ILE A 168 -12.25 26.23 -22.47
C ILE A 168 -10.95 26.50 -21.69
N ALA A 169 -9.79 26.03 -22.16
CA ALA A 169 -8.48 26.37 -21.61
C ALA A 169 -8.18 27.90 -21.63
N GLN A 170 -8.88 28.70 -22.44
CA GLN A 170 -8.72 30.17 -22.50
C GLN A 170 -9.53 30.91 -21.43
N PHE A 171 -10.37 30.21 -20.67
CA PHE A 171 -11.05 30.81 -19.54
C PHE A 171 -10.14 30.77 -18.31
N GLN A 172 -9.99 31.91 -17.64
CA GLN A 172 -9.04 32.09 -16.55
C GLN A 172 -9.26 31.09 -15.41
N SER A 173 -10.51 30.78 -15.08
CA SER A 173 -10.84 29.79 -14.05
C SER A 173 -10.31 28.41 -14.36
N ILE A 174 -10.42 27.95 -15.62
CA ILE A 174 -9.90 26.66 -16.07
C ILE A 174 -8.37 26.70 -16.12
N ALA A 175 -7.79 27.76 -16.67
CA ALA A 175 -6.34 27.94 -16.76
C ALA A 175 -5.67 27.90 -15.37
N PHE A 176 -6.28 28.53 -14.36
CA PHE A 176 -5.76 28.53 -12.99
C PHE A 176 -5.87 27.14 -12.35
N MET A 177 -7.00 26.45 -12.51
CA MET A 177 -7.13 25.07 -12.01
C MET A 177 -6.03 24.16 -12.61
N LEU A 178 -5.80 24.24 -13.92
CA LEU A 178 -4.74 23.45 -14.59
C LEU A 178 -3.34 23.81 -14.08
N ALA A 179 -3.06 25.11 -13.86
CA ALA A 179 -1.77 25.54 -13.32
C ALA A 179 -1.54 25.06 -11.90
N GLU A 180 -2.58 25.15 -11.05
CA GLU A 180 -2.52 24.66 -9.67
C GLU A 180 -2.31 23.14 -9.62
N MET A 181 -3.04 22.37 -10.42
CA MET A 181 -2.82 20.91 -10.55
C MET A 181 -1.38 20.60 -10.94
N ALA A 182 -0.78 21.35 -11.86
CA ALA A 182 0.58 21.12 -12.35
C ALA A 182 1.61 21.27 -11.22
N TRP A 183 1.59 22.40 -10.50
CA TRP A 183 2.59 22.61 -9.44
C TRP A 183 2.43 21.65 -8.26
N GLU A 184 1.19 21.30 -7.90
CA GLU A 184 0.91 20.35 -6.83
C GLU A 184 1.47 18.95 -7.15
N VAL A 185 1.30 18.50 -8.41
CA VAL A 185 1.87 17.24 -8.88
C VAL A 185 3.40 17.28 -8.84
N ASP A 186 4.02 18.38 -9.26
CA ASP A 186 5.48 18.53 -9.24
C ASP A 186 6.02 18.58 -7.79
N ALA A 187 5.36 19.30 -6.89
CA ALA A 187 5.72 19.34 -5.48
C ALA A 187 5.63 17.95 -4.84
N ALA A 188 4.53 17.24 -5.05
CA ALA A 188 4.34 15.88 -4.59
C ALA A 188 5.42 14.92 -5.09
N ARG A 189 5.76 15.02 -6.38
CA ARG A 189 6.84 14.23 -6.99
C ARG A 189 8.17 14.46 -6.31
N LEU A 190 8.53 15.71 -6.01
CA LEU A 190 9.79 16.05 -5.34
C LEU A 190 9.83 15.47 -3.92
N MET A 191 8.73 15.52 -3.17
CA MET A 191 8.64 14.92 -1.83
C MET A 191 8.82 13.40 -1.86
N VAL A 192 8.21 12.71 -2.84
CA VAL A 192 8.40 11.26 -3.02
C VAL A 192 9.85 10.92 -3.34
N LEU A 193 10.49 11.70 -4.23
CA LEU A 193 11.90 11.50 -4.60
C LEU A 193 12.83 11.77 -3.41
N GLU A 194 12.57 12.78 -2.59
CA GLU A 194 13.33 13.04 -1.37
C GLU A 194 13.21 11.89 -0.38
N ALA A 195 11.98 11.38 -0.16
CA ALA A 195 11.75 10.25 0.73
C ALA A 195 12.48 8.97 0.22
N ALA A 196 12.42 8.70 -1.09
CA ALA A 196 13.14 7.58 -1.71
C ALA A 196 14.66 7.74 -1.53
N TRP A 197 15.19 8.92 -1.80
CA TRP A 197 16.63 9.21 -1.65
C TRP A 197 17.10 9.02 -0.19
N ASN A 198 16.30 9.43 0.80
CA ASN A 198 16.62 9.19 2.21
C ASN A 198 16.73 7.69 2.55
N LEU A 199 15.81 6.88 2.02
CA LEU A 199 15.88 5.41 2.18
C LEU A 199 17.12 4.81 1.50
N ASP A 200 17.48 5.28 0.31
CA ASP A 200 18.67 4.83 -0.43
C ASP A 200 19.98 5.19 0.32
N LYS A 201 19.97 6.28 1.09
CA LYS A 201 21.11 6.66 1.97
C LYS A 201 21.17 5.83 3.26
N GLY A 202 20.23 4.93 3.49
CA GLY A 202 20.18 4.08 4.69
C GLY A 202 19.59 4.75 5.92
N ASN A 203 18.96 5.92 5.78
CA ASN A 203 18.20 6.56 6.85
C ASN A 203 16.92 5.76 7.14
N ASP A 204 16.28 5.98 8.29
CA ASP A 204 15.03 5.28 8.64
C ASP A 204 13.85 5.68 7.74
N GLY A 205 13.88 6.91 7.21
CA GLY A 205 12.93 7.42 6.22
C GLY A 205 11.49 7.56 6.71
N LEU A 206 11.19 7.29 7.98
CA LEU A 206 9.81 7.28 8.49
C LEU A 206 9.13 8.65 8.37
N SER A 207 9.81 9.72 8.77
CA SER A 207 9.26 11.08 8.74
C SER A 207 9.01 11.54 7.31
N GLN A 208 10.02 11.44 6.44
CA GLN A 208 9.93 11.87 5.04
C GLN A 208 8.89 11.07 4.27
N SER A 209 8.84 9.74 4.48
CA SER A 209 7.83 8.90 3.83
C SER A 209 6.40 9.20 4.31
N ALA A 210 6.23 9.55 5.60
CA ALA A 210 4.93 9.96 6.14
C ALA A 210 4.46 11.29 5.54
N LEU A 211 5.33 12.29 5.49
CA LEU A 211 5.05 13.60 4.87
C LEU A 211 4.70 13.44 3.38
N ALA A 212 5.52 12.69 2.64
CA ALA A 212 5.26 12.41 1.23
C ALA A 212 3.91 11.71 1.03
N LYS A 213 3.57 10.72 1.89
CA LYS A 213 2.31 9.96 1.78
C LYS A 213 1.09 10.85 2.04
N VAL A 214 1.11 11.65 3.11
CA VAL A 214 0.00 12.57 3.42
C VAL A 214 -0.20 13.57 2.28
N TYR A 215 0.87 14.21 1.84
CA TYR A 215 0.79 15.22 0.79
C TYR A 215 0.27 14.62 -0.53
N THR A 216 0.78 13.45 -0.93
CA THR A 216 0.37 12.80 -2.18
C THR A 216 -1.08 12.35 -2.17
N ASP A 217 -1.62 11.94 -1.01
CA ASP A 217 -3.02 11.54 -0.87
C ASP A 217 -3.97 12.72 -1.02
N GLU A 218 -3.68 13.84 -0.37
CA GLU A 218 -4.49 15.05 -0.51
C GLU A 218 -4.40 15.64 -1.93
N MET A 219 -3.18 15.67 -2.48
CA MET A 219 -2.93 16.16 -3.83
C MET A 219 -3.69 15.35 -4.89
N VAL A 220 -3.66 14.01 -4.84
CA VAL A 220 -4.31 13.17 -5.85
C VAL A 220 -5.83 13.33 -5.83
N LEU A 221 -6.43 13.47 -4.64
CA LEU A 221 -7.86 13.75 -4.51
C LEU A 221 -8.22 15.09 -5.13
N MET A 222 -7.49 16.16 -4.81
CA MET A 222 -7.70 17.49 -5.35
C MET A 222 -7.54 17.52 -6.88
N VAL A 223 -6.50 16.88 -7.42
CA VAL A 223 -6.26 16.83 -8.87
C VAL A 223 -7.35 16.03 -9.58
N ALA A 224 -7.80 14.90 -9.01
CA ALA A 224 -8.88 14.10 -9.59
C ALA A 224 -10.21 14.86 -9.61
N ASP A 225 -10.56 15.53 -8.50
CA ASP A 225 -11.76 16.37 -8.39
C ASP A 225 -11.77 17.50 -9.43
N ARG A 226 -10.67 18.25 -9.54
CA ARG A 226 -10.53 19.31 -10.53
C ARG A 226 -10.55 18.79 -11.97
N ALA A 227 -9.96 17.62 -12.23
CA ALA A 227 -10.03 17.01 -13.55
C ALA A 227 -11.48 16.68 -13.94
N VAL A 228 -12.26 16.09 -13.02
CA VAL A 228 -13.71 15.82 -13.24
C VAL A 228 -14.46 17.15 -13.45
N GLN A 229 -14.19 18.20 -12.67
CA GLN A 229 -14.82 19.51 -12.82
C GLN A 229 -14.52 20.15 -14.19
N ILE A 230 -13.32 19.98 -14.72
CA ILE A 230 -12.95 20.52 -16.06
C ILE A 230 -13.67 19.73 -17.17
N LEU A 231 -13.89 18.44 -16.97
CA LEU A 231 -14.56 17.58 -17.95
C LEU A 231 -16.08 17.81 -18.01
N GLY A 232 -16.71 18.26 -16.94
CA GLY A 232 -18.15 18.61 -16.82
C GLY A 232 -18.98 17.57 -16.09
#